data_2240bfc5518c90adde004c9dcc17699a
#
_entry.id   2240bfc5518c90adde004c9dcc17699a
#
_cell.length_a   1.000
_cell.length_b   1.000
_cell.length_c   1.000
_cell.angle_alpha   90.00
_cell.angle_beta   90.00
_cell.angle_gamma   90.00
#
_symmetry.space_group_name_H-M   'P 1'
#
loop_
_entity.id
_entity.type
_entity.pdbx_description
1 polymer ?
#
loop_
_entity_poly.entity_id
_entity_poly.type
_entity_poly.pdbx_seq_one_letter_code
_entity_poly.pdbx_strand_id
1 'polypeptide(L)'
;GVDDGVIVARTDSLGAGLTQKVPVSQGPGDLASEYIKWLETEEISDSNPLQDGEMALQKDGKLVKPVRLPNGLYRFREGTGTERVIEDCIANLTLGGADLLWIETDTPNVDIIAGMVNRIKEVVPDAKLTYNNSPSFNWTLNLRKQVRADWIAAGKISENEYPEAELMSARFDDTDLGKEADARLQRFQYDISERAGVFHNLITLPTFHMTAFAMDELSKGYFGENKMAAYVQTIQRREIRNGVSAVKHQHEVGSDLGDTFKEMVAGERALKAGGVHNTMNQFENVD
;
A
#
# COMPACT_ATOMS: atom_id res chain seq x y z
N GLY A 1 10.95 -18.14 9.76
CA GLY A 1 11.55 -18.24 8.45
C GLY A 1 11.31 -19.61 7.85
N VAL A 2 11.24 -19.68 6.56
CA VAL A 2 11.12 -20.92 5.80
C VAL A 2 12.38 -21.08 4.99
N ASP A 3 12.96 -22.26 5.02
CA ASP A 3 14.30 -22.54 4.46
C ASP A 3 14.43 -22.34 2.94
N ASP A 4 13.35 -22.04 2.24
CA ASP A 4 13.29 -21.94 0.78
C ASP A 4 13.14 -20.51 0.25
N GLY A 5 13.58 -19.51 0.98
CA GLY A 5 13.55 -18.12 0.54
C GLY A 5 12.15 -17.53 0.43
N VAL A 6 11.20 -18.07 1.17
CA VAL A 6 9.86 -17.50 1.26
C VAL A 6 9.94 -16.16 1.95
N ILE A 7 9.47 -15.14 1.27
CA ILE A 7 9.36 -13.80 1.82
C ILE A 7 8.29 -13.81 2.93
N VAL A 8 8.71 -13.65 4.16
CA VAL A 8 7.79 -13.37 5.26
C VAL A 8 7.61 -11.86 5.29
N ALA A 9 6.49 -11.40 4.77
CA ALA A 9 6.15 -9.99 4.79
C ALA A 9 5.31 -9.70 6.03
N ARG A 10 5.69 -8.69 6.77
CA ARG A 10 4.85 -8.09 7.79
C ARG A 10 4.36 -6.76 7.30
N THR A 11 3.06 -6.54 7.38
CA THR A 11 2.42 -5.26 7.14
C THR A 11 2.12 -4.62 8.47
N ASP A 12 2.64 -3.42 8.69
CA ASP A 12 2.33 -2.63 9.87
C ASP A 12 1.99 -1.21 9.45
N SER A 13 0.81 -0.75 9.84
CA SER A 13 0.34 0.60 9.52
C SER A 13 0.46 1.49 10.74
N LEU A 14 1.09 2.65 10.57
CA LEU A 14 1.25 3.63 11.63
C LEU A 14 -0.08 4.17 12.15
N GLY A 15 -1.11 4.24 11.32
CA GLY A 15 -2.43 4.72 11.67
C GLY A 15 -3.33 3.65 12.28
N ALA A 16 -3.05 2.38 12.01
CA ALA A 16 -3.85 1.29 12.50
C ALA A 16 -3.45 0.93 13.94
N GLY A 17 -4.33 1.03 14.86
CA GLY A 17 -4.08 0.48 16.17
C GLY A 17 -3.78 1.48 17.27
N LEU A 18 -4.33 2.66 17.18
CA LEU A 18 -4.46 3.54 18.33
C LEU A 18 -5.18 2.84 19.50
N THR A 19 -5.93 1.77 19.17
CA THR A 19 -6.56 0.90 20.16
C THR A 19 -6.37 -0.56 19.76
N GLN A 20 -5.67 -1.34 20.57
CA GLN A 20 -5.57 -2.78 20.40
C GLN A 20 -6.03 -3.50 21.66
N LYS A 21 -6.58 -4.70 21.47
CA LYS A 21 -6.73 -5.63 22.58
C LYS A 21 -5.34 -6.05 23.02
N VAL A 22 -4.94 -5.51 24.15
CA VAL A 22 -3.82 -6.07 24.89
C VAL A 22 -4.45 -7.08 25.85
N PRO A 23 -4.07 -8.37 25.82
CA PRO A 23 -4.56 -9.33 26.78
C PRO A 23 -4.29 -8.77 28.18
N VAL A 24 -5.30 -8.76 29.02
CA VAL A 24 -5.11 -8.44 30.42
C VAL A 24 -4.10 -9.45 30.95
N SER A 25 -3.07 -8.93 31.54
CA SER A 25 -1.92 -9.67 32.05
C SER A 25 -2.29 -11.02 32.69
N GLN A 26 -1.62 -12.05 32.25
CA GLN A 26 -1.65 -13.36 32.91
C GLN A 26 -0.41 -13.59 33.80
N GLY A 27 0.49 -12.61 33.88
CA GLY A 27 1.66 -12.66 34.74
C GLY A 27 2.91 -12.01 34.12
N PRO A 28 3.99 -11.93 34.90
CA PRO A 28 5.25 -11.40 34.44
C PRO A 28 5.80 -12.24 33.28
N GLY A 29 6.07 -11.62 32.15
CA GLY A 29 6.62 -12.29 30.97
C GLY A 29 5.61 -12.66 29.88
N ASP A 30 4.33 -12.30 30.04
CA ASP A 30 3.37 -12.43 28.96
C ASP A 30 3.44 -11.24 27.97
N LEU A 31 2.78 -11.38 26.80
CA LEU A 31 2.79 -10.37 25.76
C LEU A 31 2.26 -9.01 26.22
N ALA A 32 1.41 -8.96 27.23
CA ALA A 32 0.87 -7.72 27.76
C ALA A 32 1.96 -6.87 28.42
N SER A 33 2.94 -7.49 29.08
CA SER A 33 4.03 -6.78 29.75
C SER A 33 4.94 -6.05 28.77
N GLU A 34 5.11 -6.56 27.57
CA GLU A 34 5.93 -5.93 26.51
C GLU A 34 5.24 -4.70 25.90
N TYR A 35 3.92 -4.70 25.86
CA TYR A 35 3.15 -3.59 25.29
C TYR A 35 2.88 -2.45 26.27
N ILE A 36 3.10 -2.66 27.57
CA ILE A 36 2.83 -1.67 28.62
C ILE A 36 3.53 -0.35 28.37
N LYS A 37 4.77 -0.38 27.90
CA LYS A 37 5.55 0.82 27.57
C LYS A 37 4.90 1.71 26.50
N TRP A 38 4.02 1.13 25.69
CA TRP A 38 3.33 1.82 24.61
C TRP A 38 1.94 2.34 24.99
N LEU A 39 1.42 1.88 26.13
CA LEU A 39 0.06 2.21 26.54
C LEU A 39 -0.02 3.61 27.16
N GLU A 40 -1.13 4.28 26.92
CA GLU A 40 -1.53 5.44 27.70
C GLU A 40 -1.86 4.97 29.11
N THR A 41 -1.42 5.75 30.10
CA THR A 41 -1.59 5.40 31.51
C THR A 41 -2.29 6.51 32.26
N GLU A 42 -3.09 6.15 33.25
CA GLU A 42 -3.77 7.05 34.18
C GLU A 42 -3.39 6.73 35.62
N GLU A 43 -3.47 7.73 36.50
CA GLU A 43 -3.14 7.57 37.91
C GLU A 43 -4.21 6.75 38.65
N ILE A 44 -3.77 5.81 39.47
CA ILE A 44 -4.64 5.05 40.38
C ILE A 44 -4.93 5.94 41.59
N SER A 45 -6.21 6.14 41.87
CA SER A 45 -6.70 6.97 42.97
C SER A 45 -8.00 6.40 43.55
N ASP A 46 -8.49 6.98 44.64
CA ASP A 46 -9.78 6.57 45.23
C ASP A 46 -10.95 6.78 44.26
N SER A 47 -10.84 7.77 43.35
CA SER A 47 -11.83 8.02 42.30
C SER A 47 -11.63 7.17 41.03
N ASN A 48 -10.46 6.56 40.88
CA ASN A 48 -10.09 5.70 39.76
C ASN A 48 -9.30 4.49 40.29
N PRO A 49 -9.93 3.60 41.07
CA PRO A 49 -9.24 2.48 41.66
C PRO A 49 -8.85 1.40 40.65
N LEU A 50 -7.91 0.55 41.03
CA LEU A 50 -7.58 -0.64 40.28
C LEU A 50 -8.78 -1.58 40.25
N GLN A 51 -9.15 -2.07 39.09
CA GLN A 51 -10.25 -3.02 38.90
C GLN A 51 -9.72 -4.44 38.75
N ASP A 52 -10.59 -5.44 38.91
CA ASP A 52 -10.22 -6.84 38.71
C ASP A 52 -9.64 -7.06 37.31
N GLY A 53 -8.47 -7.69 37.27
CA GLY A 53 -7.76 -7.96 36.03
C GLY A 53 -6.97 -6.79 35.44
N GLU A 54 -6.93 -5.64 36.13
CA GLU A 54 -6.04 -4.55 35.76
C GLU A 54 -4.68 -4.67 36.44
N MET A 55 -3.65 -4.16 35.81
CA MET A 55 -2.28 -4.17 36.30
C MET A 55 -1.85 -2.81 36.82
N ALA A 56 -1.36 -2.74 38.03
CA ALA A 56 -0.69 -1.55 38.55
C ALA A 56 0.75 -1.48 38.05
N LEU A 57 1.13 -0.31 37.53
CA LEU A 57 2.45 0.02 37.04
C LEU A 57 3.05 1.15 37.89
N GLN A 58 4.36 1.21 37.99
CA GLN A 58 5.02 2.35 38.58
C GLN A 58 5.63 3.23 37.50
N LYS A 59 5.23 4.50 37.48
CA LYS A 59 5.75 5.51 36.57
C LYS A 59 6.00 6.79 37.33
N ASP A 60 7.22 7.32 37.25
CA ASP A 60 7.65 8.56 37.94
C ASP A 60 7.29 8.59 39.43
N GLY A 61 7.43 7.44 40.10
CA GLY A 61 7.13 7.29 41.52
C GLY A 61 5.64 7.17 41.88
N LYS A 62 4.74 7.20 40.89
CA LYS A 62 3.30 7.04 41.08
C LYS A 62 2.82 5.67 40.58
N LEU A 63 1.74 5.19 41.20
CA LEU A 63 1.03 4.02 40.72
C LEU A 63 0.07 4.45 39.61
N VAL A 64 0.19 3.83 38.45
CA VAL A 64 -0.63 4.07 37.28
C VAL A 64 -1.19 2.75 36.74
N LYS A 65 -2.23 2.83 35.94
CA LYS A 65 -2.78 1.71 35.19
C LYS A 65 -3.00 2.10 33.73
N PRO A 66 -3.03 1.14 32.80
CA PRO A 66 -3.37 1.41 31.40
C PRO A 66 -4.80 1.96 31.27
N VAL A 67 -4.99 2.95 30.40
CA VAL A 67 -6.33 3.50 30.09
C VAL A 67 -7.13 2.46 29.34
N ARG A 68 -8.22 1.99 29.98
CA ARG A 68 -9.15 1.02 29.41
C ARG A 68 -10.34 1.71 28.77
N LEU A 69 -10.62 1.33 27.53
CA LEU A 69 -11.77 1.84 26.79
C LEU A 69 -13.06 1.06 27.09
N PRO A 70 -14.25 1.61 26.85
CA PRO A 70 -15.52 0.94 27.11
C PRO A 70 -15.69 -0.41 26.40
N ASN A 71 -15.01 -0.59 25.26
CA ASN A 71 -15.02 -1.84 24.51
C ASN A 71 -14.03 -2.89 25.01
N GLY A 72 -13.33 -2.61 26.12
CA GLY A 72 -12.34 -3.50 26.73
C GLY A 72 -10.96 -3.48 26.08
N LEU A 73 -10.71 -2.57 25.12
CA LEU A 73 -9.39 -2.33 24.54
C LEU A 73 -8.58 -1.35 25.40
N TYR A 74 -7.27 -1.37 25.24
CA TYR A 74 -6.38 -0.39 25.84
C TYR A 74 -5.92 0.60 24.78
N ARG A 75 -5.75 1.86 25.18
CA ARG A 75 -5.29 2.91 24.28
C ARG A 75 -3.77 2.94 24.25
N PHE A 76 -3.20 2.95 23.06
CA PHE A 76 -1.79 3.29 22.91
C PHE A 76 -1.56 4.77 23.15
N ARG A 77 -0.42 5.10 23.73
CA ARG A 77 0.02 6.47 23.91
C ARG A 77 0.22 7.12 22.53
N GLU A 78 -0.30 8.30 22.35
CA GLU A 78 -0.13 9.08 21.12
C GLU A 78 1.35 9.22 20.74
N GLY A 79 1.66 9.16 19.46
CA GLY A 79 3.01 9.28 18.93
C GLY A 79 3.88 8.02 19.04
N THR A 80 3.38 6.91 19.60
CA THR A 80 4.18 5.67 19.74
C THR A 80 4.09 4.72 18.54
N GLY A 81 3.29 5.04 17.53
CA GLY A 81 3.06 4.14 16.38
C GLY A 81 4.36 3.80 15.65
N THR A 82 5.14 4.80 15.28
CA THR A 82 6.43 4.61 14.60
C THR A 82 7.41 3.78 15.43
N GLU A 83 7.53 4.06 16.72
CA GLU A 83 8.42 3.34 17.63
C GLU A 83 8.08 1.85 17.71
N ARG A 84 6.78 1.55 17.82
CA ARG A 84 6.30 0.15 17.85
C ARG A 84 6.63 -0.58 16.55
N VAL A 85 6.36 0.06 15.41
CA VAL A 85 6.65 -0.54 14.10
C VAL A 85 8.15 -0.82 13.95
N ILE A 86 9.01 0.11 14.37
CA ILE A 86 10.46 -0.09 14.32
C ILE A 86 10.88 -1.28 15.18
N GLU A 87 10.43 -1.34 16.43
CA GLU A 87 10.77 -2.47 17.32
C GLU A 87 10.23 -3.80 16.80
N ASP A 88 9.00 -3.83 16.30
CA ASP A 88 8.41 -5.01 15.69
C ASP A 88 9.18 -5.47 14.44
N CYS A 89 9.61 -4.53 13.59
CA CYS A 89 10.46 -4.84 12.44
C CYS A 89 11.80 -5.45 12.87
N ILE A 90 12.47 -4.84 13.84
CA ILE A 90 13.75 -5.37 14.38
C ILE A 90 13.54 -6.76 14.95
N ALA A 91 12.50 -6.98 15.74
CA ALA A 91 12.20 -8.29 16.32
C ALA A 91 11.90 -9.35 15.24
N ASN A 92 11.15 -9.00 14.22
CA ASN A 92 10.88 -9.93 13.10
C ASN A 92 12.15 -10.31 12.33
N LEU A 93 13.08 -9.38 12.14
CA LEU A 93 14.36 -9.67 11.47
C LEU A 93 15.31 -10.48 12.35
N THR A 94 15.40 -10.16 13.63
CA THR A 94 16.41 -10.75 14.53
C THR A 94 15.93 -12.02 15.23
N LEU A 95 14.68 -12.10 15.61
CA LEU A 95 14.08 -13.22 16.36
C LEU A 95 13.12 -14.02 15.50
N GLY A 96 12.38 -13.36 14.61
CA GLY A 96 11.35 -13.99 13.80
C GLY A 96 11.89 -14.68 12.55
N GLY A 97 13.15 -14.45 12.16
CA GLY A 97 13.78 -15.03 10.97
C GLY A 97 13.18 -14.54 9.65
N ALA A 98 12.65 -13.33 9.61
CA ALA A 98 12.16 -12.73 8.37
C ALA A 98 13.33 -12.33 7.47
N ASP A 99 13.27 -12.68 6.18
CA ASP A 99 14.26 -12.32 5.17
C ASP A 99 14.01 -10.92 4.58
N LEU A 100 12.74 -10.52 4.53
CA LEU A 100 12.28 -9.26 3.95
C LEU A 100 11.07 -8.78 4.74
N LEU A 101 11.00 -7.50 5.03
CA LEU A 101 9.86 -6.87 5.67
C LEU A 101 9.04 -6.07 4.67
N TRP A 102 7.74 -6.17 4.76
CA TRP A 102 6.80 -5.31 4.08
C TRP A 102 6.27 -4.27 5.04
N ILE A 103 6.66 -3.01 4.81
CA ILE A 103 6.25 -1.89 5.63
C ILE A 103 5.18 -1.05 4.95
N GLU A 104 4.32 -0.48 5.75
CA GLU A 104 3.27 0.44 5.35
C GLU A 104 3.22 1.60 6.33
N THR A 105 2.92 2.79 5.84
CA THR A 105 2.72 3.99 6.64
C THR A 105 1.28 4.47 6.51
N ASP A 106 0.86 5.42 7.32
CA ASP A 106 -0.46 6.06 7.24
C ASP A 106 -0.56 7.09 6.12
N THR A 107 0.58 7.56 5.64
CA THR A 107 0.70 8.57 4.59
C THR A 107 1.97 8.33 3.76
N PRO A 108 1.94 8.61 2.45
CA PRO A 108 3.10 8.46 1.58
C PRO A 108 4.07 9.63 1.77
N ASN A 109 4.82 9.61 2.86
CA ASN A 109 5.79 10.64 3.20
C ASN A 109 7.20 10.06 3.24
N VAL A 110 8.08 10.56 2.35
CA VAL A 110 9.45 10.08 2.19
C VAL A 110 10.28 10.26 3.47
N ASP A 111 10.07 11.37 4.20
CA ASP A 111 10.83 11.65 5.44
C ASP A 111 10.46 10.66 6.55
N ILE A 112 9.17 10.36 6.69
CA ILE A 112 8.68 9.38 7.67
C ILE A 112 9.24 8.00 7.33
N ILE A 113 9.13 7.57 6.07
CA ILE A 113 9.61 6.26 5.61
C ILE A 113 11.11 6.15 5.82
N ALA A 114 11.88 7.14 5.36
CA ALA A 114 13.33 7.14 5.51
C ALA A 114 13.77 7.16 6.97
N GLY A 115 13.13 7.97 7.80
CA GLY A 115 13.40 8.02 9.23
C GLY A 115 13.18 6.67 9.92
N MET A 116 12.07 6.01 9.61
CA MET A 116 11.75 4.68 10.16
C MET A 116 12.75 3.62 9.69
N VAL A 117 12.98 3.54 8.37
CA VAL A 117 13.88 2.51 7.79
C VAL A 117 15.31 2.68 8.25
N ASN A 118 15.82 3.91 8.32
CA ASN A 118 17.18 4.18 8.77
C ASN A 118 17.38 3.72 10.22
N ARG A 119 16.41 3.96 11.08
CA ARG A 119 16.44 3.48 12.47
C ARG A 119 16.42 1.95 12.59
N ILE A 120 15.68 1.26 11.72
CA ILE A 120 15.73 -0.21 11.63
C ILE A 120 17.14 -0.64 11.23
N LYS A 121 17.74 0.02 10.25
CA LYS A 121 19.09 -0.30 9.74
C LYS A 121 20.22 0.08 10.70
N GLU A 122 20.02 0.98 11.65
CA GLU A 122 20.97 1.22 12.74
C GLU A 122 21.18 -0.05 13.59
N VAL A 123 20.15 -0.88 13.73
CA VAL A 123 20.20 -2.13 14.50
C VAL A 123 20.47 -3.34 13.60
N VAL A 124 19.86 -3.38 12.40
CA VAL A 124 20.01 -4.45 11.41
C VAL A 124 20.46 -3.83 10.08
N PRO A 125 21.76 -3.60 9.89
CA PRO A 125 22.30 -2.87 8.72
C PRO A 125 21.89 -3.44 7.37
N ASP A 126 21.78 -4.76 7.27
CA ASP A 126 21.43 -5.48 6.04
C ASP A 126 19.92 -5.71 5.88
N ALA A 127 19.09 -5.03 6.69
CA ALA A 127 17.65 -5.15 6.63
C ALA A 127 17.13 -4.88 5.22
N LYS A 128 16.36 -5.84 4.69
CA LYS A 128 15.66 -5.72 3.40
C LYS A 128 14.22 -5.34 3.66
N LEU A 129 13.78 -4.27 3.03
CA LEU A 129 12.44 -3.74 3.21
C LEU A 129 11.76 -3.51 1.86
N THR A 130 10.49 -3.84 1.82
CA THR A 130 9.55 -3.54 0.75
C THR A 130 8.58 -2.49 1.24
N TYR A 131 8.27 -1.52 0.40
CA TYR A 131 7.26 -0.51 0.73
C TYR A 131 5.96 -0.76 -0.03
N ASN A 132 4.85 -0.65 0.69
CA ASN A 132 3.51 -0.71 0.09
C ASN A 132 3.09 0.68 -0.40
N ASN A 133 3.11 0.87 -1.71
CA ASN A 133 2.47 2.03 -2.35
C ASN A 133 0.96 1.79 -2.38
N SER A 134 0.34 1.94 -1.22
CA SER A 134 -1.06 1.57 -1.03
C SER A 134 -2.02 2.41 -1.88
N PRO A 135 -2.95 1.79 -2.62
CA PRO A 135 -4.03 2.49 -3.31
C PRO A 135 -5.08 3.06 -2.35
N SER A 136 -5.00 2.75 -1.06
CA SER A 136 -5.83 3.37 -0.02
C SER A 136 -5.44 4.82 0.26
N PHE A 137 -4.24 5.23 -0.12
CA PHE A 137 -3.85 6.63 -0.03
C PHE A 137 -4.53 7.46 -1.12
N ASN A 138 -5.02 8.61 -0.74
CA ASN A 138 -5.28 9.65 -1.72
C ASN A 138 -3.95 10.34 -2.06
N TRP A 139 -3.22 9.77 -3.02
CA TRP A 139 -1.89 10.21 -3.41
C TRP A 139 -1.84 11.69 -3.77
N THR A 140 -2.75 12.14 -4.62
CA THR A 140 -2.83 13.56 -5.04
C THR A 140 -3.00 14.48 -3.84
N LEU A 141 -3.97 14.18 -2.96
CA LEU A 141 -4.23 15.00 -1.78
C LEU A 141 -3.03 15.03 -0.83
N ASN A 142 -2.44 13.88 -0.55
CA ASN A 142 -1.31 13.78 0.37
C ASN A 142 -0.09 14.56 -0.13
N LEU A 143 0.27 14.41 -1.41
CA LEU A 143 1.42 15.13 -1.96
C LEU A 143 1.16 16.64 -2.02
N ARG A 144 -0.05 17.06 -2.41
CA ARG A 144 -0.41 18.49 -2.40
C ARG A 144 -0.40 19.08 -0.98
N LYS A 145 -0.86 18.35 0.02
CA LYS A 145 -0.75 18.76 1.43
C LYS A 145 0.70 18.94 1.87
N GLN A 146 1.57 18.00 1.54
CA GLN A 146 2.98 18.07 1.85
C GLN A 146 3.66 19.27 1.18
N VAL A 147 3.48 19.45 -0.12
CA VAL A 147 4.01 20.62 -0.86
C VAL A 147 3.54 21.92 -0.24
N ARG A 148 2.23 22.01 0.04
CA ARG A 148 1.64 23.20 0.67
C ARG A 148 2.26 23.49 2.04
N ALA A 149 2.39 22.48 2.88
CA ALA A 149 2.98 22.63 4.20
C ALA A 149 4.43 23.10 4.11
N ASP A 150 5.23 22.51 3.23
CA ASP A 150 6.62 22.91 3.00
C ASP A 150 6.75 24.36 2.51
N TRP A 151 5.84 24.76 1.61
CA TRP A 151 5.85 26.12 1.07
C TRP A 151 5.42 27.16 2.10
N ILE A 152 4.46 26.83 2.96
CA ILE A 152 4.08 27.69 4.10
C ILE A 152 5.28 27.82 5.05
N ALA A 153 5.90 26.71 5.43
CA ALA A 153 7.05 26.70 6.31
C ALA A 153 8.24 27.49 5.73
N ALA A 154 8.42 27.45 4.42
CA ALA A 154 9.42 28.21 3.69
C ALA A 154 9.04 29.69 3.42
N GLY A 155 7.86 30.13 3.82
CA GLY A 155 7.35 31.48 3.55
C GLY A 155 7.08 31.79 2.09
N LYS A 156 6.92 30.77 1.25
CA LYS A 156 6.65 30.92 -0.19
C LYS A 156 5.19 31.28 -0.47
N ILE A 157 4.29 30.78 0.36
CA ILE A 157 2.84 31.03 0.28
C ILE A 157 2.29 31.31 1.66
N SER A 158 1.14 31.97 1.72
CA SER A 158 0.35 32.16 2.93
C SER A 158 -0.58 30.98 3.19
N GLU A 159 -1.08 30.85 4.41
CA GLU A 159 -2.07 29.82 4.78
C GLU A 159 -3.39 29.91 3.99
N ASN A 160 -3.72 31.07 3.46
CA ASN A 160 -4.93 31.30 2.68
C ASN A 160 -4.78 30.92 1.20
N GLU A 161 -3.55 30.76 0.73
CA GLU A 161 -3.31 30.27 -0.61
C GLU A 161 -3.46 28.74 -0.65
N TYR A 162 -4.09 28.24 -1.70
CA TYR A 162 -4.42 26.80 -1.85
C TYR A 162 -5.17 26.24 -0.64
N PRO A 163 -6.44 26.62 -0.41
CA PRO A 163 -7.21 26.14 0.73
C PRO A 163 -7.22 24.62 0.82
N GLU A 164 -6.94 24.06 2.00
CA GLU A 164 -6.79 22.60 2.17
C GLU A 164 -8.02 21.82 1.74
N ALA A 165 -9.21 22.35 2.01
CA ALA A 165 -10.48 21.73 1.61
C ALA A 165 -10.67 21.60 0.09
N GLU A 166 -9.91 22.36 -0.69
CA GLU A 166 -10.04 22.42 -2.14
C GLU A 166 -8.85 21.75 -2.89
N LEU A 167 -7.86 21.20 -2.18
CA LEU A 167 -6.66 20.64 -2.80
C LEU A 167 -6.94 19.51 -3.80
N MET A 168 -8.12 18.88 -3.74
CA MET A 168 -8.55 17.89 -4.75
C MET A 168 -9.17 18.49 -6.00
N SER A 169 -9.37 19.81 -6.04
CA SER A 169 -9.94 20.45 -7.22
C SER A 169 -9.00 20.35 -8.42
N ALA A 170 -9.55 19.98 -9.58
CA ALA A 170 -8.82 19.94 -10.85
C ALA A 170 -8.22 21.30 -11.25
N ARG A 171 -8.74 22.40 -10.69
CA ARG A 171 -8.18 23.75 -10.93
C ARG A 171 -6.71 23.87 -10.47
N PHE A 172 -6.25 22.99 -9.60
CA PHE A 172 -4.88 22.98 -9.10
C PHE A 172 -3.93 22.08 -9.90
N ASP A 173 -4.42 21.29 -10.86
CA ASP A 173 -3.60 20.37 -11.63
C ASP A 173 -2.47 21.08 -12.39
N ASP A 174 -2.78 22.20 -13.02
CA ASP A 174 -1.83 23.00 -13.80
C ASP A 174 -1.12 24.10 -13.01
N THR A 175 -1.38 24.24 -11.73
CA THR A 175 -0.69 25.21 -10.86
C THR A 175 0.71 24.72 -10.49
N ASP A 176 1.54 25.65 -9.99
CA ASP A 176 2.87 25.28 -9.51
C ASP A 176 2.82 24.26 -8.37
N LEU A 177 1.81 24.36 -7.49
CA LEU A 177 1.59 23.37 -6.43
C LEU A 177 1.26 21.98 -6.99
N GLY A 178 0.36 21.90 -7.98
CA GLY A 178 0.00 20.64 -8.62
C GLY A 178 1.20 20.01 -9.32
N LYS A 179 1.93 20.78 -10.11
CA LYS A 179 3.14 20.34 -10.82
C LYS A 179 4.24 19.85 -9.87
N GLU A 180 4.46 20.56 -8.76
CA GLU A 180 5.43 20.13 -7.75
C GLU A 180 5.00 18.83 -7.08
N ALA A 181 3.70 18.68 -6.76
CA ALA A 181 3.17 17.44 -6.20
C ALA A 181 3.34 16.26 -7.16
N ASP A 182 3.06 16.46 -8.45
CA ASP A 182 3.26 15.44 -9.49
C ASP A 182 4.74 15.10 -9.70
N ALA A 183 5.62 16.08 -9.63
CA ALA A 183 7.07 15.85 -9.69
C ALA A 183 7.56 15.01 -8.49
N ARG A 184 7.06 15.28 -7.28
CA ARG A 184 7.34 14.45 -6.10
C ARG A 184 6.78 13.04 -6.25
N LEU A 185 5.58 12.90 -6.82
CA LEU A 185 4.99 11.59 -7.10
C LEU A 185 5.85 10.77 -8.06
N GLN A 186 6.36 11.38 -9.14
CA GLN A 186 7.25 10.71 -10.09
C GLN A 186 8.56 10.27 -9.46
N ARG A 187 9.08 11.02 -8.49
CA ARG A 187 10.34 10.70 -7.80
C ARG A 187 10.17 9.81 -6.58
N PHE A 188 8.96 9.57 -6.12
CA PHE A 188 8.70 8.98 -4.81
C PHE A 188 9.50 7.69 -4.55
N GLN A 189 9.46 6.73 -5.47
CA GLN A 189 10.21 5.47 -5.32
C GLN A 189 11.73 5.67 -5.39
N TYR A 190 12.20 6.60 -6.21
CA TYR A 190 13.62 6.97 -6.24
C TYR A 190 14.05 7.59 -4.91
N ASP A 191 13.25 8.49 -4.38
CA ASP A 191 13.57 9.19 -3.14
C ASP A 191 13.63 8.22 -1.93
N ILE A 192 12.70 7.28 -1.80
CA ILE A 192 12.79 6.26 -0.74
C ILE A 192 13.93 5.26 -0.98
N SER A 193 14.29 5.00 -2.22
CA SER A 193 15.45 4.18 -2.56
C SER A 193 16.76 4.87 -2.20
N GLU A 194 16.93 6.12 -2.60
CA GLU A 194 18.14 6.91 -2.33
C GLU A 194 18.33 7.18 -0.83
N ARG A 195 17.25 7.49 -0.10
CA ARG A 195 17.30 7.96 1.27
C ARG A 195 17.25 6.85 2.32
N ALA A 196 16.69 5.71 1.96
CA ALA A 196 16.48 4.59 2.89
C ALA A 196 16.94 3.23 2.35
N GLY A 197 17.28 3.13 1.06
CA GLY A 197 17.65 1.87 0.42
C GLY A 197 16.46 0.90 0.29
N VAL A 198 15.25 1.44 0.10
CA VAL A 198 14.05 0.65 -0.21
C VAL A 198 13.92 0.53 -1.72
N PHE A 199 14.40 -0.58 -2.28
CA PHE A 199 14.41 -0.80 -3.72
C PHE A 199 13.19 -1.57 -4.23
N HIS A 200 12.55 -2.34 -3.37
CA HIS A 200 11.38 -3.12 -3.72
C HIS A 200 10.11 -2.40 -3.31
N ASN A 201 9.24 -2.17 -4.29
CA ASN A 201 8.00 -1.44 -4.11
C ASN A 201 6.83 -2.25 -4.67
N LEU A 202 5.74 -2.30 -3.95
CA LEU A 202 4.51 -2.97 -4.36
C LEU A 202 3.37 -1.97 -4.45
N ILE A 203 2.52 -2.12 -5.45
CA ILE A 203 1.19 -1.53 -5.46
C ILE A 203 0.23 -2.66 -5.16
N THR A 204 -0.49 -2.59 -4.06
CA THR A 204 -1.51 -3.60 -3.74
C THR A 204 -2.75 -3.41 -4.61
N LEU A 205 -3.39 -4.50 -5.02
CA LEU A 205 -4.63 -4.51 -5.79
C LEU A 205 -4.62 -3.74 -7.14
N PRO A 206 -3.50 -3.61 -7.89
CA PRO A 206 -3.49 -2.81 -9.11
C PRO A 206 -4.44 -3.39 -10.17
N THR A 207 -4.44 -4.69 -10.33
CA THR A 207 -5.32 -5.39 -11.29
C THR A 207 -6.78 -5.25 -10.92
N PHE A 208 -7.12 -5.26 -9.63
CA PHE A 208 -8.49 -5.01 -9.17
C PHE A 208 -8.97 -3.62 -9.61
N HIS A 209 -8.19 -2.58 -9.32
CA HIS A 209 -8.55 -1.21 -9.68
C HIS A 209 -8.61 -1.00 -11.20
N MET A 210 -7.64 -1.55 -11.94
CA MET A 210 -7.63 -1.48 -13.40
C MET A 210 -8.84 -2.19 -14.00
N THR A 211 -9.17 -3.38 -13.51
CA THR A 211 -10.34 -4.14 -13.99
C THR A 211 -11.64 -3.41 -13.66
N ALA A 212 -11.79 -2.92 -12.42
CA ALA A 212 -12.97 -2.20 -11.99
C ALA A 212 -13.19 -0.94 -12.84
N PHE A 213 -12.14 -0.14 -13.06
CA PHE A 213 -12.19 1.05 -13.90
C PHE A 213 -12.53 0.72 -15.35
N ALA A 214 -11.83 -0.25 -15.96
CA ALA A 214 -12.07 -0.63 -17.35
C ALA A 214 -13.48 -1.20 -17.58
N MET A 215 -13.97 -1.98 -16.63
CA MET A 215 -15.34 -2.55 -16.70
C MET A 215 -16.41 -1.47 -16.51
N ASP A 216 -16.18 -0.49 -15.64
CA ASP A 216 -17.10 0.64 -15.45
C ASP A 216 -17.19 1.48 -16.72
N GLU A 217 -16.07 1.87 -17.31
CA GLU A 217 -16.01 2.62 -18.57
C GLU A 217 -16.65 1.87 -19.73
N LEU A 218 -16.34 0.57 -19.87
CA LEU A 218 -16.95 -0.27 -20.91
C LEU A 218 -18.45 -0.38 -20.71
N SER A 219 -18.91 -0.64 -19.48
CA SER A 219 -20.35 -0.83 -19.19
C SER A 219 -21.14 0.44 -19.48
N LYS A 220 -20.66 1.60 -19.04
CA LYS A 220 -21.30 2.88 -19.30
C LYS A 220 -21.43 3.16 -20.81
N GLY A 221 -20.36 2.92 -21.56
CA GLY A 221 -20.37 3.13 -22.99
C GLY A 221 -21.19 2.08 -23.76
N TYR A 222 -21.07 0.80 -23.39
CA TYR A 222 -21.72 -0.31 -24.10
C TYR A 222 -23.24 -0.32 -23.89
N PHE A 223 -23.72 -0.13 -22.67
CA PHE A 223 -25.15 -0.06 -22.36
C PHE A 223 -25.75 1.32 -22.69
N GLY A 224 -24.91 2.35 -22.82
CA GLY A 224 -25.28 3.65 -23.33
C GLY A 224 -25.49 3.68 -24.85
N GLU A 225 -25.14 4.78 -25.50
CA GLU A 225 -25.35 5.00 -26.94
C GLU A 225 -24.27 4.38 -27.84
N ASN A 226 -23.05 4.15 -27.30
CA ASN A 226 -21.88 3.79 -28.11
C ASN A 226 -21.77 2.30 -28.45
N LYS A 227 -22.45 1.40 -27.72
CA LYS A 227 -22.49 -0.05 -28.01
C LYS A 227 -21.09 -0.63 -28.27
N MET A 228 -20.91 -1.41 -29.33
CA MET A 228 -19.61 -1.97 -29.71
C MET A 228 -18.53 -0.94 -29.96
N ALA A 229 -18.90 0.30 -30.36
CA ALA A 229 -17.92 1.36 -30.52
C ALA A 229 -17.22 1.71 -29.19
N ALA A 230 -17.90 1.59 -28.05
CA ALA A 230 -17.29 1.77 -26.75
C ALA A 230 -16.14 0.77 -26.53
N TYR A 231 -16.38 -0.53 -26.76
CA TYR A 231 -15.33 -1.53 -26.66
C TYR A 231 -14.17 -1.26 -27.60
N VAL A 232 -14.46 -1.04 -28.87
CA VAL A 232 -13.41 -0.83 -29.89
C VAL A 232 -12.57 0.41 -29.61
N GLN A 233 -13.20 1.53 -29.21
CA GLN A 233 -12.49 2.80 -28.97
C GLN A 233 -11.74 2.81 -27.65
N THR A 234 -12.33 2.24 -26.60
CA THR A 234 -11.79 2.29 -25.25
C THR A 234 -10.74 1.21 -25.01
N ILE A 235 -10.92 0.03 -25.56
CA ILE A 235 -10.06 -1.14 -25.33
C ILE A 235 -9.24 -1.45 -26.57
N GLN A 236 -9.85 -2.02 -27.60
CA GLN A 236 -9.15 -2.68 -28.71
C GLN A 236 -8.20 -1.73 -29.46
N ARG A 237 -8.63 -0.50 -29.78
CA ARG A 237 -7.74 0.46 -30.45
C ARG A 237 -6.57 0.90 -29.58
N ARG A 238 -6.77 0.92 -28.26
CA ARG A 238 -5.68 1.24 -27.32
C ARG A 238 -4.69 0.08 -27.21
N GLU A 239 -5.17 -1.15 -27.13
CA GLU A 239 -4.33 -2.33 -27.17
C GLU A 239 -3.46 -2.35 -28.42
N ILE A 240 -4.05 -2.15 -29.59
CA ILE A 240 -3.34 -2.09 -30.85
C ILE A 240 -2.26 -1.00 -30.82
N ARG A 241 -2.63 0.25 -30.49
CA ARG A 241 -1.70 1.40 -30.51
C ARG A 241 -0.56 1.27 -29.52
N ASN A 242 -0.78 0.57 -28.43
CA ASN A 242 0.21 0.39 -27.37
C ASN A 242 0.96 -0.94 -27.48
N GLY A 243 0.72 -1.73 -28.53
CA GLY A 243 1.37 -3.03 -28.70
C GLY A 243 1.03 -4.04 -27.61
N VAL A 244 -0.20 -3.97 -27.07
CA VAL A 244 -0.63 -4.90 -26.00
C VAL A 244 -0.96 -6.23 -26.62
N SER A 245 -0.26 -7.29 -26.22
CA SER A 245 -0.37 -8.64 -26.78
C SER A 245 -1.77 -9.24 -26.63
N ALA A 246 -2.52 -8.84 -25.61
CA ALA A 246 -3.90 -9.30 -25.36
C ALA A 246 -4.86 -9.11 -26.54
N VAL A 247 -4.58 -8.19 -27.48
CA VAL A 247 -5.36 -8.08 -28.72
C VAL A 247 -5.33 -9.40 -29.51
N LYS A 248 -4.26 -10.18 -29.39
CA LYS A 248 -4.10 -11.52 -29.95
C LYS A 248 -4.42 -12.61 -28.92
N HIS A 249 -5.49 -12.46 -28.16
CA HIS A 249 -5.82 -13.30 -27.00
C HIS A 249 -5.88 -14.80 -27.31
N GLN A 250 -6.19 -15.22 -28.53
CA GLN A 250 -6.17 -16.62 -28.93
C GLN A 250 -4.76 -17.20 -28.87
N HIS A 251 -3.78 -16.42 -29.32
CA HIS A 251 -2.36 -16.78 -29.23
C HIS A 251 -1.89 -16.81 -27.77
N GLU A 252 -2.26 -15.80 -26.99
CA GLU A 252 -1.93 -15.67 -25.55
C GLU A 252 -2.41 -16.89 -24.72
N VAL A 253 -3.58 -17.45 -25.05
CA VAL A 253 -4.11 -18.63 -24.35
C VAL A 253 -3.65 -19.95 -24.95
N GLY A 254 -2.72 -19.93 -25.88
CA GLY A 254 -2.11 -21.14 -26.46
C GLY A 254 -2.97 -21.87 -27.47
N SER A 255 -3.87 -21.18 -28.18
CA SER A 255 -4.70 -21.80 -29.23
C SER A 255 -3.86 -22.45 -30.31
N ASP A 256 -2.70 -21.88 -30.66
CA ASP A 256 -1.77 -22.41 -31.66
C ASP A 256 -1.22 -23.78 -31.26
N LEU A 257 -0.89 -23.97 -29.97
CA LEU A 257 -0.46 -25.25 -29.44
C LEU A 257 -1.57 -26.29 -29.56
N GLY A 258 -2.79 -25.91 -29.19
CA GLY A 258 -3.96 -26.76 -29.32
C GLY A 258 -4.26 -27.14 -30.77
N ASP A 259 -4.16 -26.20 -31.69
CA ASP A 259 -4.37 -26.41 -33.11
C ASP A 259 -3.28 -27.29 -33.73
N THR A 260 -2.01 -27.07 -33.37
CA THR A 260 -0.88 -27.94 -33.75
C THR A 260 -1.10 -29.37 -33.29
N PHE A 261 -1.53 -29.56 -32.04
CA PHE A 261 -1.82 -30.90 -31.52
C PHE A 261 -2.97 -31.60 -32.30
N LYS A 262 -4.05 -30.88 -32.59
CA LYS A 262 -5.17 -31.41 -33.40
C LYS A 262 -4.68 -31.81 -34.79
N GLU A 263 -3.86 -31.00 -35.43
CA GLU A 263 -3.29 -31.28 -36.75
C GLU A 263 -2.39 -32.53 -36.73
N MET A 264 -1.58 -32.69 -35.70
CA MET A 264 -0.76 -33.87 -35.52
C MET A 264 -1.59 -35.17 -35.40
N VAL A 265 -2.72 -35.10 -34.72
CA VAL A 265 -3.58 -36.26 -34.45
C VAL A 265 -4.56 -36.55 -35.60
N ALA A 266 -5.16 -35.51 -36.17
CA ALA A 266 -6.25 -35.64 -37.14
C ALA A 266 -5.87 -35.18 -38.57
N GLY A 267 -4.64 -34.73 -38.79
CA GLY A 267 -4.14 -34.26 -40.07
C GLY A 267 -4.55 -32.82 -40.39
N GLU A 268 -4.10 -32.32 -41.54
CA GLU A 268 -4.29 -30.91 -41.97
C GLU A 268 -5.75 -30.43 -42.04
N ARG A 269 -6.70 -31.35 -42.08
CA ARG A 269 -8.15 -31.04 -42.09
C ARG A 269 -8.75 -30.87 -40.69
N ALA A 270 -7.94 -30.94 -39.65
CA ALA A 270 -8.43 -30.73 -38.28
C ALA A 270 -9.06 -29.35 -38.14
N LEU A 271 -10.15 -29.28 -37.38
CA LEU A 271 -10.80 -28.01 -37.04
C LEU A 271 -9.87 -27.21 -36.10
N LYS A 272 -9.45 -26.05 -36.56
CA LYS A 272 -8.57 -25.14 -35.84
C LYS A 272 -9.35 -23.99 -35.22
N ALA A 273 -8.94 -23.55 -34.05
CA ALA A 273 -9.56 -22.42 -33.36
C ALA A 273 -9.29 -21.09 -34.08
N GLY A 274 -8.09 -20.90 -34.63
CA GLY A 274 -7.66 -19.74 -35.39
C GLY A 274 -7.33 -20.07 -36.85
N GLY A 275 -8.26 -20.56 -37.66
CA GLY A 275 -7.99 -20.92 -39.04
C GLY A 275 -7.72 -19.72 -39.94
N VAL A 276 -6.97 -19.96 -41.05
CA VAL A 276 -6.58 -18.94 -42.07
C VAL A 276 -7.78 -18.17 -42.62
N HIS A 277 -8.95 -18.77 -42.65
CA HIS A 277 -10.20 -18.15 -43.12
C HIS A 277 -11.04 -17.54 -42.01
N ASN A 278 -10.52 -17.50 -40.79
CA ASN A 278 -11.24 -16.98 -39.61
C ASN A 278 -10.48 -15.81 -38.98
N THR A 279 -9.88 -15.97 -37.80
CA THR A 279 -9.30 -14.88 -37.02
C THR A 279 -7.78 -14.87 -36.99
N MET A 280 -7.11 -15.80 -37.66
CA MET A 280 -5.68 -16.01 -37.58
C MET A 280 -4.83 -14.78 -37.88
N ASN A 281 -5.22 -13.99 -38.89
CA ASN A 281 -4.40 -12.88 -39.40
C ASN A 281 -5.05 -11.50 -39.18
N GLN A 282 -6.02 -11.41 -38.26
CA GLN A 282 -6.76 -10.16 -38.06
C GLN A 282 -5.90 -8.99 -37.55
N PHE A 283 -4.76 -9.30 -36.90
CA PHE A 283 -3.88 -8.32 -36.28
C PHE A 283 -2.41 -8.46 -36.70
N GLU A 284 -2.11 -9.06 -37.85
CA GLU A 284 -0.74 -9.29 -38.32
C GLU A 284 -0.06 -8.02 -38.89
N ASN A 285 -0.84 -7.06 -39.36
CA ASN A 285 -0.34 -5.84 -40.01
C ASN A 285 -0.71 -4.58 -39.20
N VAL A 286 -0.64 -4.66 -37.89
CA VAL A 286 -0.95 -3.53 -37.03
C VAL A 286 0.34 -3.16 -36.33
N ASP A 287 1.10 -2.24 -36.95
CA ASP A 287 2.26 -1.57 -36.37
C ASP A 287 1.85 -0.36 -35.56
#